data_d33bcdb85c896adb4b1dc1737177de84
#
_entry.id   d33bcdb85c896adb4b1dc1737177de84
#
_cell.length_a   1.000
_cell.length_b   1.000
_cell.length_c   1.000
_cell.angle_alpha   90.00
_cell.angle_beta   90.00
_cell.angle_gamma   90.00
#
_symmetry.space_group_name_H-M   'P 1'
#
loop_
_entity.id
_entity.type
_entity.pdbx_description
1 polymer ?
#
loop_
_entity_poly.entity_id
_entity_poly.type
_entity_poly.pdbx_seq_one_letter_code
_entity_poly.pdbx_strand_id
1 'polypeptide(L)'
;MAKLIAYPLSVLYYLLFACTLILFDGIQRICYFVFGLKAHRASIIVLSFLLLRCLNILGTRFVFECPFTLEKNQTYIFVANHQSTYDIPPLIWYLRKVYPRFVGKKELGKGIPSISFNLRNSGAVLIDRKNPKQALQDIKAFGAKLAETNSSIVIFPEGTRSNSAKPKPFRLGGLKQLVDVMPNAKLVSITINNSWKLSRYGYFPMGTGAQIKLKVHTPVDCPSDNALATLEHLEKTINADIVS
;
A
#
# COMPACT_ATOMS: atom_id res chain seq x y z
N MET A 1 -15.92 -28.19 -3.97
CA MET A 1 -17.05 -27.24 -3.80
C MET A 1 -16.60 -25.78 -3.70
N ALA A 2 -15.70 -25.39 -2.81
CA ALA A 2 -15.29 -23.96 -2.67
C ALA A 2 -14.75 -23.31 -3.97
N LYS A 3 -13.99 -24.04 -4.78
CA LYS A 3 -13.46 -23.52 -6.06
C LYS A 3 -14.57 -23.33 -7.11
N LEU A 4 -15.61 -24.15 -7.13
CA LEU A 4 -16.75 -24.03 -8.06
C LEU A 4 -17.56 -22.75 -7.78
N ILE A 5 -17.85 -22.46 -6.51
CA ILE A 5 -18.56 -21.25 -6.09
C ILE A 5 -17.69 -19.98 -6.35
N ALA A 6 -16.38 -20.14 -6.35
CA ALA A 6 -15.47 -19.02 -6.61
C ALA A 6 -15.60 -18.46 -8.04
N TYR A 7 -16.00 -19.24 -9.05
CA TYR A 7 -16.15 -18.76 -10.43
C TYR A 7 -17.23 -17.67 -10.57
N PRO A 8 -18.51 -17.93 -10.23
CA PRO A 8 -19.54 -16.90 -10.35
C PRO A 8 -19.28 -15.69 -9.45
N LEU A 9 -18.75 -15.90 -8.23
CA LEU A 9 -18.38 -14.78 -7.35
C LEU A 9 -17.24 -13.95 -7.93
N SER A 10 -16.28 -14.55 -8.62
CA SER A 10 -15.20 -13.82 -9.29
C SER A 10 -15.70 -12.98 -10.45
N VAL A 11 -16.64 -13.49 -11.25
CA VAL A 11 -17.28 -12.72 -12.33
C VAL A 11 -17.96 -11.49 -11.75
N LEU A 12 -18.80 -11.68 -10.73
CA LEU A 12 -19.51 -10.56 -10.06
C LEU A 12 -18.50 -9.56 -9.46
N TYR A 13 -17.46 -10.07 -8.78
CA TYR A 13 -16.39 -9.23 -8.23
C TYR A 13 -15.74 -8.37 -9.31
N TYR A 14 -15.30 -8.97 -10.44
CA TYR A 14 -14.61 -8.24 -11.49
C TYR A 14 -15.51 -7.21 -12.18
N LEU A 15 -16.79 -7.51 -12.37
CA LEU A 15 -17.76 -6.57 -12.91
C LEU A 15 -17.89 -5.33 -12.00
N LEU A 16 -18.13 -5.56 -10.71
CA LEU A 16 -18.28 -4.45 -9.75
C LEU A 16 -16.97 -3.68 -9.54
N PHE A 17 -15.84 -4.39 -9.50
CA PHE A 17 -14.52 -3.78 -9.41
C PHE A 17 -14.24 -2.87 -10.62
N ALA A 18 -14.49 -3.36 -11.85
CA ALA A 18 -14.29 -2.59 -13.07
C ALA A 18 -15.25 -1.39 -13.15
N CYS A 19 -16.54 -1.58 -12.85
CA CYS A 19 -17.52 -0.49 -12.79
C CYS A 19 -17.10 0.58 -11.77
N THR A 20 -16.63 0.17 -10.59
CA THR A 20 -16.14 1.09 -9.55
C THR A 20 -14.94 1.90 -10.05
N LEU A 21 -13.95 1.27 -10.70
CA LEU A 21 -12.80 1.98 -11.23
C LEU A 21 -13.16 2.96 -12.34
N ILE A 22 -14.04 2.56 -13.27
CA ILE A 22 -14.48 3.42 -14.39
C ILE A 22 -15.26 4.62 -13.86
N LEU A 23 -16.20 4.40 -12.96
CA LEU A 23 -16.99 5.47 -12.34
C LEU A 23 -16.08 6.47 -11.61
N PHE A 24 -15.15 5.95 -10.81
CA PHE A 24 -14.23 6.80 -10.05
C PHE A 24 -13.18 7.48 -10.91
N ASP A 25 -12.85 7.00 -12.11
CA ASP A 25 -11.97 7.72 -13.02
C ASP A 25 -12.56 9.09 -13.39
N GLY A 26 -13.86 9.14 -13.67
CA GLY A 26 -14.59 10.39 -13.91
C GLY A 26 -14.70 11.27 -12.65
N ILE A 27 -15.15 10.67 -11.53
CA ILE A 27 -15.31 11.39 -10.26
C ILE A 27 -13.99 12.02 -9.81
N GLN A 28 -12.89 11.30 -9.90
CA GLN A 28 -11.58 11.77 -9.45
C GLN A 28 -11.04 12.90 -10.33
N ARG A 29 -11.31 12.89 -11.63
CA ARG A 29 -10.96 13.99 -12.52
C ARG A 29 -11.75 15.24 -12.15
N ILE A 30 -13.06 15.12 -11.94
CA ILE A 30 -13.90 16.23 -11.48
C ILE A 30 -13.38 16.75 -10.12
N CYS A 31 -13.16 15.85 -9.15
CA CYS A 31 -12.63 16.23 -7.85
C CYS A 31 -11.29 16.98 -7.97
N TYR A 32 -10.40 16.52 -8.84
CA TYR A 32 -9.06 17.11 -9.00
C TYR A 32 -9.12 18.49 -9.68
N PHE A 33 -9.81 18.58 -10.83
CA PHE A 33 -9.79 19.81 -11.66
C PHE A 33 -10.75 20.89 -11.16
N VAL A 34 -11.87 20.51 -10.53
CA VAL A 34 -12.89 21.46 -10.06
C VAL A 34 -12.71 21.82 -8.60
N PHE A 35 -12.47 20.80 -7.74
CA PHE A 35 -12.45 20.98 -6.28
C PHE A 35 -11.05 20.87 -5.67
N GLY A 36 -10.03 20.58 -6.48
CA GLY A 36 -8.64 20.55 -6.10
C GLY A 36 -8.18 19.28 -5.34
N LEU A 37 -6.93 19.32 -4.90
CA LEU A 37 -6.22 18.15 -4.37
C LEU A 37 -6.87 17.54 -3.11
N LYS A 38 -7.50 18.36 -2.25
CA LYS A 38 -8.17 17.84 -1.03
C LYS A 38 -9.35 16.95 -1.39
N ALA A 39 -10.20 17.38 -2.33
CA ALA A 39 -11.33 16.60 -2.81
C ALA A 39 -10.87 15.33 -3.54
N HIS A 40 -9.83 15.43 -4.35
CA HIS A 40 -9.23 14.27 -5.02
C HIS A 40 -8.71 13.25 -4.00
N ARG A 41 -8.04 13.66 -2.93
CA ARG A 41 -7.60 12.75 -1.86
C ARG A 41 -8.76 12.08 -1.16
N ALA A 42 -9.84 12.81 -0.86
CA ALA A 42 -11.06 12.24 -0.28
C ALA A 42 -11.68 11.18 -1.21
N SER A 43 -11.73 11.43 -2.51
CA SER A 43 -12.27 10.47 -3.50
C SER A 43 -11.42 9.18 -3.57
N ILE A 44 -10.10 9.26 -3.41
CA ILE A 44 -9.22 8.07 -3.34
C ILE A 44 -9.53 7.23 -2.09
N ILE A 45 -9.78 7.86 -0.95
CA ILE A 45 -10.15 7.17 0.29
C ILE A 45 -11.50 6.45 0.10
N VAL A 46 -12.50 7.12 -0.49
CA VAL A 46 -13.81 6.53 -0.77
C VAL A 46 -13.68 5.38 -1.77
N LEU A 47 -12.92 5.57 -2.86
CA LEU A 47 -12.62 4.48 -3.80
C LEU A 47 -12.04 3.27 -3.07
N SER A 48 -11.01 3.49 -2.23
CA SER A 48 -10.36 2.40 -1.50
C SER A 48 -11.36 1.65 -0.62
N PHE A 49 -12.25 2.35 0.07
CA PHE A 49 -13.34 1.73 0.83
C PHE A 49 -14.25 0.87 -0.04
N LEU A 50 -14.68 1.37 -1.20
CA LEU A 50 -15.54 0.62 -2.12
C LEU A 50 -14.84 -0.61 -2.69
N LEU A 51 -13.54 -0.52 -3.00
CA LEU A 51 -12.75 -1.68 -3.43
C LEU A 51 -12.70 -2.76 -2.35
N LEU A 52 -12.63 -2.39 -1.05
CA LEU A 52 -12.77 -3.35 0.04
C LEU A 52 -14.16 -4.00 0.06
N ARG A 53 -15.23 -3.22 -0.23
CA ARG A 53 -16.60 -3.76 -0.33
C ARG A 53 -16.75 -4.73 -1.49
N CYS A 54 -16.12 -4.45 -2.64
CA CYS A 54 -16.08 -5.41 -3.75
C CYS A 54 -15.44 -6.74 -3.31
N LEU A 55 -14.33 -6.70 -2.56
CA LEU A 55 -13.68 -7.91 -2.05
C LEU A 55 -14.55 -8.68 -1.04
N ASN A 56 -15.46 -8.03 -0.32
CA ASN A 56 -16.38 -8.73 0.58
C ASN A 56 -17.33 -9.69 -0.15
N ILE A 57 -17.60 -9.48 -1.45
CA ILE A 57 -18.39 -10.40 -2.29
C ILE A 57 -17.75 -11.79 -2.34
N LEU A 58 -16.42 -11.84 -2.31
CA LEU A 58 -15.63 -13.06 -2.23
C LEU A 58 -15.59 -13.66 -0.82
N GLY A 59 -16.36 -13.12 0.14
CA GLY A 59 -16.30 -13.50 1.55
C GLY A 59 -15.04 -13.00 2.27
N THR A 60 -14.29 -12.09 1.66
CA THR A 60 -13.08 -11.51 2.27
C THR A 60 -13.45 -10.65 3.47
N ARG A 61 -12.72 -10.81 4.57
CA ARG A 61 -12.84 -9.99 5.78
C ARG A 61 -11.53 -9.27 6.05
N PHE A 62 -11.63 -8.07 6.62
CA PHE A 62 -10.46 -7.26 6.96
C PHE A 62 -10.40 -7.06 8.47
N VAL A 63 -9.22 -7.29 9.04
CA VAL A 63 -8.90 -7.03 10.45
C VAL A 63 -7.74 -6.02 10.46
N PHE A 64 -7.92 -4.93 11.17
CA PHE A 64 -6.91 -3.89 11.34
C PHE A 64 -6.60 -3.74 12.82
N GLU A 65 -5.34 -3.97 13.19
CA GLU A 65 -4.83 -3.82 14.55
C GLU A 65 -3.79 -2.72 14.56
N CYS A 66 -4.00 -1.72 15.40
CA CYS A 66 -3.07 -0.63 15.63
C CYS A 66 -3.06 -0.31 17.13
N PRO A 67 -1.96 -0.62 17.85
CA PRO A 67 -1.92 -0.50 19.31
C PRO A 67 -1.77 0.95 19.80
N PHE A 68 -1.68 1.92 18.89
CA PHE A 68 -1.53 3.34 19.20
C PHE A 68 -2.39 4.21 18.29
N THR A 69 -2.55 5.46 18.66
CA THR A 69 -3.26 6.45 17.83
C THR A 69 -2.30 7.11 16.86
N LEU A 70 -2.60 7.03 15.56
CA LEU A 70 -1.87 7.79 14.55
C LEU A 70 -2.15 9.29 14.71
N GLU A 71 -1.11 10.09 14.79
CA GLU A 71 -1.20 11.55 14.94
C GLU A 71 -1.10 12.24 13.59
N LYS A 72 -1.99 13.20 13.31
CA LYS A 72 -2.03 13.93 12.04
C LYS A 72 -0.75 14.70 11.72
N ASN A 73 -0.12 15.23 12.76
CA ASN A 73 1.06 16.10 12.63
C ASN A 73 2.38 15.33 12.74
N GLN A 74 2.32 14.01 12.94
CA GLN A 74 3.48 13.15 12.96
C GLN A 74 3.70 12.55 11.57
N THR A 75 4.91 12.64 11.07
CA THR A 75 5.33 11.98 9.83
C THR A 75 5.71 10.53 10.12
N TYR A 76 5.25 9.60 9.26
CA TYR A 76 5.53 8.18 9.39
C TYR A 76 6.14 7.63 8.10
N ILE A 77 7.13 6.75 8.25
CA ILE A 77 7.59 5.83 7.21
C ILE A 77 7.04 4.46 7.57
N PHE A 78 5.95 4.07 6.93
CA PHE A 78 5.36 2.73 7.09
C PHE A 78 6.12 1.74 6.22
N VAL A 79 6.62 0.69 6.85
CA VAL A 79 7.36 -0.41 6.22
C VAL A 79 6.48 -1.63 6.26
N ALA A 80 6.10 -2.19 5.12
CA ALA A 80 5.19 -3.32 5.04
C ALA A 80 5.74 -4.44 4.15
N ASN A 81 5.41 -5.70 4.47
CA ASN A 81 5.54 -6.79 3.52
C ASN A 81 4.49 -6.67 2.41
N HIS A 82 4.72 -7.32 1.27
CA HIS A 82 3.87 -7.18 0.09
C HIS A 82 3.44 -8.52 -0.47
N GLN A 83 2.23 -8.96 -0.16
CA GLN A 83 1.70 -10.26 -0.58
C GLN A 83 0.88 -10.18 -1.87
N SER A 84 0.16 -9.07 -2.10
CA SER A 84 -0.83 -8.98 -3.17
C SER A 84 -1.03 -7.56 -3.68
N THR A 85 -1.59 -7.41 -4.88
CA THR A 85 -2.10 -6.13 -5.39
C THR A 85 -3.15 -5.52 -4.45
N TYR A 86 -3.84 -6.36 -3.71
CA TYR A 86 -4.94 -5.99 -2.81
C TYR A 86 -4.47 -5.47 -1.44
N ASP A 87 -3.15 -5.29 -1.23
CA ASP A 87 -2.61 -4.69 0.00
C ASP A 87 -2.83 -3.16 0.05
N ILE A 88 -2.92 -2.51 -1.12
CA ILE A 88 -2.96 -1.04 -1.23
C ILE A 88 -4.29 -0.43 -0.72
N PRO A 89 -5.48 -0.89 -1.17
CA PRO A 89 -6.75 -0.29 -0.72
C PRO A 89 -6.94 -0.30 0.81
N PRO A 90 -6.67 -1.40 1.54
CA PRO A 90 -6.79 -1.39 2.99
C PRO A 90 -5.78 -0.45 3.66
N LEU A 91 -4.54 -0.36 3.18
CA LEU A 91 -3.57 0.61 3.71
C LEU A 91 -4.06 2.05 3.54
N ILE A 92 -4.59 2.43 2.36
CA ILE A 92 -5.16 3.77 2.15
C ILE A 92 -6.34 4.01 3.10
N TRP A 93 -7.25 3.04 3.24
CA TRP A 93 -8.44 3.19 4.07
C TRP A 93 -8.12 3.29 5.56
N TYR A 94 -7.32 2.37 6.07
CA TYR A 94 -7.03 2.32 7.50
C TYR A 94 -6.05 3.40 7.96
N LEU A 95 -5.10 3.81 7.10
CA LEU A 95 -4.15 4.88 7.40
C LEU A 95 -4.63 6.27 6.91
N ARG A 96 -5.89 6.43 6.53
CA ARG A 96 -6.44 7.66 5.94
C ARG A 96 -6.25 8.92 6.80
N LYS A 97 -6.10 8.76 8.11
CA LYS A 97 -5.86 9.88 9.03
C LYS A 97 -4.56 10.63 8.73
N VAL A 98 -3.52 9.89 8.34
CA VAL A 98 -2.19 10.43 7.98
C VAL A 98 -1.94 10.42 6.48
N TYR A 99 -2.85 9.85 5.70
CA TYR A 99 -2.85 9.80 4.24
C TYR A 99 -1.47 9.57 3.62
N PRO A 100 -0.85 8.41 3.83
CA PRO A 100 0.50 8.15 3.36
C PRO A 100 0.58 8.12 1.83
N ARG A 101 1.73 8.51 1.31
CA ARG A 101 2.09 8.36 -0.10
C ARG A 101 2.64 6.97 -0.35
N PHE A 102 2.75 6.59 -1.62
CA PHE A 102 3.22 5.25 -2.00
C PHE A 102 4.34 5.34 -3.02
N VAL A 103 5.24 4.36 -2.97
CA VAL A 103 6.21 4.10 -4.03
C VAL A 103 5.58 3.11 -5.01
N GLY A 104 5.29 3.58 -6.21
CA GLY A 104 4.65 2.80 -7.27
C GLY A 104 5.61 2.40 -8.38
N LYS A 105 5.22 1.39 -9.17
CA LYS A 105 5.91 1.00 -10.40
C LYS A 105 5.51 1.95 -11.53
N LYS A 106 6.46 2.44 -12.34
CA LYS A 106 6.25 3.43 -13.42
C LYS A 106 5.16 3.04 -14.40
N GLU A 107 5.08 1.75 -14.75
CA GLU A 107 4.10 1.24 -15.69
C GLU A 107 2.66 1.35 -15.18
N LEU A 108 2.44 1.36 -13.87
CA LEU A 108 1.09 1.56 -13.29
C LEU A 108 0.56 2.98 -13.47
N GLY A 109 1.41 3.93 -13.85
CA GLY A 109 1.01 5.29 -14.17
C GLY A 109 0.20 5.41 -15.49
N LYS A 110 -0.04 4.33 -16.23
CA LYS A 110 -0.75 4.32 -17.51
C LYS A 110 -1.72 3.15 -17.61
N GLY A 111 -2.85 3.37 -18.32
CA GLY A 111 -3.73 2.31 -18.81
C GLY A 111 -4.75 1.74 -17.82
N ILE A 112 -4.73 2.10 -16.53
CA ILE A 112 -5.68 1.57 -15.55
C ILE A 112 -6.61 2.71 -15.09
N PRO A 113 -7.92 2.66 -15.41
CA PRO A 113 -8.88 3.68 -14.98
C PRO A 113 -8.75 3.98 -13.48
N SER A 114 -8.89 5.25 -13.10
CA SER A 114 -8.75 5.72 -11.72
C SER A 114 -7.34 5.55 -11.14
N ILE A 115 -6.80 4.33 -11.12
CA ILE A 115 -5.49 4.02 -10.48
C ILE A 115 -4.36 4.81 -11.13
N SER A 116 -4.25 4.81 -12.47
CA SER A 116 -3.19 5.53 -13.17
C SER A 116 -3.29 7.05 -12.97
N PHE A 117 -4.49 7.59 -12.96
CA PHE A 117 -4.74 9.00 -12.67
C PHE A 117 -4.32 9.35 -11.23
N ASN A 118 -4.71 8.52 -10.27
CA ASN A 118 -4.33 8.69 -8.87
C ASN A 118 -2.81 8.68 -8.67
N LEU A 119 -2.13 7.68 -9.21
CA LEU A 119 -0.68 7.56 -9.05
C LEU A 119 0.09 8.77 -9.58
N ARG A 120 -0.40 9.40 -10.65
CA ARG A 120 0.23 10.61 -11.21
C ARG A 120 -0.11 11.89 -10.44
N ASN A 121 -1.31 11.97 -9.82
CA ASN A 121 -1.83 13.22 -9.26
C ASN A 121 -2.00 13.22 -7.74
N SER A 122 -1.88 12.07 -7.06
CA SER A 122 -2.04 11.98 -5.60
C SER A 122 -0.74 12.23 -4.82
N GLY A 123 0.37 12.41 -5.51
CA GLY A 123 1.69 12.58 -4.90
C GLY A 123 2.40 11.26 -4.59
N ALA A 124 2.15 10.19 -5.35
CA ALA A 124 2.98 8.98 -5.33
C ALA A 124 4.27 9.20 -6.14
N VAL A 125 5.35 8.50 -5.78
CA VAL A 125 6.54 8.42 -6.64
C VAL A 125 6.46 7.17 -7.50
N LEU A 126 6.66 7.33 -8.81
CA LEU A 126 6.67 6.24 -9.77
C LEU A 126 8.09 5.95 -10.21
N ILE A 127 8.62 4.80 -9.82
CA ILE A 127 10.00 4.40 -10.07
C ILE A 127 10.13 3.38 -11.20
N ASP A 128 11.21 3.47 -11.96
CA ASP A 128 11.61 2.45 -12.90
C ASP A 128 12.48 1.39 -12.19
N ARG A 129 11.88 0.22 -11.92
CA ARG A 129 12.57 -0.88 -11.23
C ARG A 129 13.68 -1.53 -12.07
N LYS A 130 13.75 -1.22 -13.38
CA LYS A 130 14.82 -1.70 -14.27
C LYS A 130 16.07 -0.84 -14.15
N ASN A 131 15.96 0.37 -13.58
CA ASN A 131 17.08 1.26 -13.30
C ASN A 131 17.19 1.51 -11.78
N PRO A 132 17.86 0.62 -11.03
CA PRO A 132 17.92 0.72 -9.56
C PRO A 132 18.57 2.01 -9.06
N LYS A 133 19.59 2.51 -9.77
CA LYS A 133 20.30 3.75 -9.38
C LYS A 133 19.36 4.95 -9.46
N GLN A 134 18.64 5.10 -10.57
CA GLN A 134 17.66 6.18 -10.73
C GLN A 134 16.50 6.03 -9.73
N ALA A 135 16.01 4.81 -9.51
CA ALA A 135 14.93 4.55 -8.55
C ALA A 135 15.30 4.98 -7.12
N LEU A 136 16.55 4.76 -6.69
CA LEU A 136 17.02 5.23 -5.38
C LEU A 136 17.09 6.76 -5.30
N GLN A 137 17.53 7.42 -6.38
CA GLN A 137 17.55 8.89 -6.46
C GLN A 137 16.12 9.46 -6.41
N ASP A 138 15.19 8.87 -7.16
CA ASP A 138 13.78 9.28 -7.18
C ASP A 138 13.14 9.14 -5.79
N ILE A 139 13.41 8.03 -5.08
CA ILE A 139 12.93 7.79 -3.72
C ILE A 139 13.52 8.83 -2.76
N LYS A 140 14.81 9.12 -2.85
CA LYS A 140 15.49 10.12 -2.00
C LYS A 140 14.90 11.52 -2.21
N ALA A 141 14.80 11.97 -3.45
CA ALA A 141 14.22 13.26 -3.80
C ALA A 141 12.75 13.39 -3.34
N PHE A 142 12.00 12.30 -3.49
CA PHE A 142 10.62 12.24 -3.03
C PHE A 142 10.52 12.30 -1.51
N GLY A 143 11.36 11.55 -0.78
CA GLY A 143 11.44 11.56 0.67
C GLY A 143 11.74 12.97 1.22
N ALA A 144 12.70 13.68 0.63
CA ALA A 144 13.03 15.07 1.00
C ALA A 144 11.79 15.99 0.87
N LYS A 145 11.07 15.90 -0.26
CA LYS A 145 9.82 16.65 -0.45
C LYS A 145 8.73 16.28 0.55
N LEU A 146 8.67 15.01 0.98
CA LEU A 146 7.72 14.58 2.01
C LEU A 146 8.09 15.11 3.39
N ALA A 147 9.40 15.19 3.71
CA ALA A 147 9.88 15.78 4.94
C ALA A 147 9.48 17.27 5.05
N GLU A 148 9.65 18.05 3.98
CA GLU A 148 9.23 19.47 3.92
C GLU A 148 7.72 19.68 4.15
N THR A 149 6.91 18.71 3.73
CA THR A 149 5.44 18.78 3.82
C THR A 149 4.84 17.97 4.96
N ASN A 150 5.66 17.45 5.87
CA ASN A 150 5.26 16.55 6.97
C ASN A 150 4.31 15.42 6.50
N SER A 151 4.62 14.84 5.34
CA SER A 151 3.77 13.82 4.72
C SER A 151 4.35 12.41 4.95
N SER A 152 3.48 11.48 5.29
CA SER A 152 3.84 10.06 5.52
C SER A 152 3.97 9.27 4.21
N ILE A 153 4.67 8.14 4.27
CA ILE A 153 4.89 7.24 3.13
C ILE A 153 4.72 5.77 3.55
N VAL A 154 4.25 4.94 2.63
CA VAL A 154 4.32 3.47 2.70
C VAL A 154 5.34 2.98 1.69
N ILE A 155 6.25 2.14 2.14
CA ILE A 155 7.22 1.45 1.29
C ILE A 155 7.13 -0.07 1.51
N PHE A 156 7.26 -0.82 0.41
CA PHE A 156 7.37 -2.28 0.42
C PHE A 156 8.81 -2.66 0.05
N PRO A 157 9.69 -2.91 1.03
CA PRO A 157 11.10 -3.15 0.76
C PRO A 157 11.40 -4.44 -0.02
N GLU A 158 10.45 -5.38 -0.07
CA GLU A 158 10.55 -6.56 -0.94
C GLU A 158 10.70 -6.18 -2.43
N GLY A 159 10.29 -4.97 -2.82
CA GLY A 159 10.36 -4.45 -4.19
C GLY A 159 9.41 -5.14 -5.17
N THR A 160 8.76 -6.22 -4.79
CA THR A 160 7.76 -6.95 -5.58
C THR A 160 6.89 -7.79 -4.65
N ARG A 161 5.72 -8.22 -5.13
CA ARG A 161 4.80 -9.09 -4.38
C ARG A 161 5.38 -10.48 -4.18
N SER A 162 5.18 -11.05 -3.00
CA SER A 162 5.54 -12.45 -2.72
C SER A 162 4.56 -13.42 -3.40
N ASN A 163 3.28 -13.07 -3.51
CA ASN A 163 2.17 -13.90 -3.96
C ASN A 163 1.99 -15.20 -3.14
N SER A 164 2.50 -15.21 -1.92
CA SER A 164 2.43 -16.34 -0.99
C SER A 164 2.51 -15.81 0.46
N ALA A 165 2.36 -16.71 1.43
CA ALA A 165 2.64 -16.39 2.83
C ALA A 165 4.13 -16.11 3.07
N LYS A 166 5.03 -16.75 2.31
CA LYS A 166 6.48 -16.60 2.49
C LYS A 166 6.94 -15.22 2.00
N PRO A 167 7.49 -14.36 2.88
CA PRO A 167 7.98 -13.05 2.50
C PRO A 167 9.24 -13.16 1.65
N LYS A 168 9.56 -12.10 0.93
CA LYS A 168 10.83 -11.93 0.24
C LYS A 168 11.79 -11.10 1.09
N PRO A 169 13.11 -11.32 0.96
CA PRO A 169 14.09 -10.49 1.67
C PRO A 169 13.92 -9.01 1.33
N PHE A 170 14.12 -8.15 2.31
CA PHE A 170 14.04 -6.70 2.14
C PHE A 170 15.26 -6.17 1.37
N ARG A 171 14.98 -5.31 0.41
CA ARG A 171 15.97 -4.48 -0.29
C ARG A 171 16.04 -3.14 0.42
N LEU A 172 16.98 -3.00 1.33
CA LEU A 172 17.04 -1.87 2.27
C LEU A 172 17.40 -0.53 1.61
N GLY A 173 17.93 -0.54 0.37
CA GLY A 173 18.40 0.67 -0.30
C GLY A 173 17.39 1.81 -0.37
N GLY A 174 16.16 1.52 -0.80
CA GLY A 174 15.08 2.52 -0.88
C GLY A 174 14.64 3.03 0.50
N LEU A 175 14.54 2.13 1.48
CA LEU A 175 14.18 2.48 2.85
C LEU A 175 15.28 3.34 3.50
N LYS A 176 16.56 3.00 3.28
CA LYS A 176 17.69 3.80 3.75
C LYS A 176 17.62 5.24 3.20
N GLN A 177 17.34 5.41 1.89
CA GLN A 177 17.19 6.75 1.31
C GLN A 177 16.09 7.58 1.99
N LEU A 178 14.98 6.96 2.40
CA LEU A 178 13.91 7.65 3.13
C LEU A 178 14.35 8.04 4.54
N VAL A 179 14.98 7.15 5.28
CA VAL A 179 15.50 7.41 6.63
C VAL A 179 16.50 8.55 6.62
N ASP A 180 17.43 8.55 5.67
CA ASP A 180 18.46 9.58 5.55
C ASP A 180 17.89 11.01 5.34
N VAL A 181 16.74 11.14 4.68
CA VAL A 181 16.15 12.45 4.35
C VAL A 181 14.89 12.81 5.16
N MET A 182 14.40 11.89 6.00
CA MET A 182 13.21 12.09 6.84
C MET A 182 13.53 11.81 8.32
N PRO A 183 14.54 12.47 8.93
CA PRO A 183 15.03 12.12 10.27
C PRO A 183 13.99 12.29 11.39
N ASN A 184 13.01 13.18 11.19
CA ASN A 184 11.92 13.43 12.15
C ASN A 184 10.72 12.50 11.98
N ALA A 185 10.78 11.55 11.02
CA ALA A 185 9.72 10.58 10.84
C ALA A 185 9.83 9.46 11.86
N LYS A 186 8.70 8.83 12.18
CA LYS A 186 8.67 7.57 12.93
C LYS A 186 8.60 6.39 11.96
N LEU A 187 9.44 5.38 12.19
CA LEU A 187 9.40 4.13 11.47
C LEU A 187 8.31 3.22 12.06
N VAL A 188 7.45 2.67 11.23
CA VAL A 188 6.34 1.83 11.66
C VAL A 188 6.26 0.59 10.79
N SER A 189 6.51 -0.58 11.38
CA SER A 189 6.29 -1.86 10.71
C SER A 189 4.81 -2.17 10.57
N ILE A 190 4.41 -2.74 9.43
CA ILE A 190 3.06 -3.27 9.19
C ILE A 190 3.19 -4.70 8.65
N THR A 191 2.63 -5.67 9.38
CA THR A 191 2.53 -7.04 8.88
C THR A 191 1.18 -7.25 8.20
N ILE A 192 1.23 -7.66 6.94
CA ILE A 192 0.06 -8.00 6.12
C ILE A 192 0.00 -9.52 5.97
N ASN A 193 -1.11 -10.10 6.39
CA ASN A 193 -1.34 -11.54 6.32
C ASN A 193 -2.52 -11.88 5.42
N ASN A 194 -2.41 -13.01 4.72
CA ASN A 194 -3.47 -13.68 3.96
C ASN A 194 -3.97 -12.96 2.69
N SER A 195 -3.45 -11.80 2.31
CA SER A 195 -3.91 -11.13 1.08
C SER A 195 -3.54 -11.91 -0.19
N TRP A 196 -2.45 -12.71 -0.16
CA TRP A 196 -2.08 -13.62 -1.23
C TRP A 196 -3.15 -14.69 -1.53
N LYS A 197 -3.99 -15.02 -0.54
CA LYS A 197 -5.06 -16.03 -0.69
C LYS A 197 -6.10 -15.60 -1.71
N LEU A 198 -6.22 -14.30 -2.02
CA LEU A 198 -7.09 -13.79 -3.08
C LEU A 198 -6.63 -14.26 -4.48
N SER A 199 -5.35 -14.46 -4.69
CA SER A 199 -4.77 -14.94 -5.96
C SER A 199 -4.24 -16.37 -5.91
N ARG A 200 -4.63 -17.18 -4.92
CA ARG A 200 -4.13 -18.55 -4.71
C ARG A 200 -4.41 -19.51 -5.87
N TYR A 201 -5.38 -19.20 -6.73
CA TYR A 201 -5.72 -19.97 -7.93
C TYR A 201 -5.29 -19.25 -9.23
N GLY A 202 -4.34 -18.32 -9.15
CA GLY A 202 -4.12 -17.29 -10.14
C GLY A 202 -5.07 -16.12 -9.89
N TYR A 203 -5.41 -15.36 -10.93
CA TYR A 203 -6.38 -14.27 -10.79
C TYR A 203 -7.81 -14.67 -11.19
N PHE A 204 -8.01 -15.88 -11.68
CA PHE A 204 -9.33 -16.42 -11.99
C PHE A 204 -9.38 -17.96 -11.82
N PRO A 205 -10.32 -18.48 -11.01
CA PRO A 205 -11.17 -17.73 -10.10
C PRO A 205 -10.34 -17.09 -8.96
N MET A 206 -10.90 -16.04 -8.37
CA MET A 206 -10.35 -15.43 -7.16
C MET A 206 -10.49 -16.36 -5.96
N GLY A 207 -9.57 -16.24 -5.01
CA GLY A 207 -9.71 -16.95 -3.74
C GLY A 207 -10.86 -16.38 -2.91
N THR A 208 -11.65 -17.23 -2.28
CA THR A 208 -12.77 -16.85 -1.42
C THR A 208 -12.48 -17.09 0.05
N GLY A 209 -13.17 -16.34 0.93
CA GLY A 209 -13.13 -16.50 2.37
C GLY A 209 -11.83 -16.06 3.04
N ALA A 210 -11.01 -15.25 2.39
CA ALA A 210 -9.77 -14.76 2.97
C ALA A 210 -10.04 -13.79 4.14
N GLN A 211 -9.36 -14.00 5.28
CA GLN A 211 -9.31 -13.03 6.36
C GLN A 211 -7.96 -12.30 6.27
N ILE A 212 -7.99 -11.09 5.69
CA ILE A 212 -6.80 -10.26 5.53
C ILE A 212 -6.59 -9.47 6.82
N LYS A 213 -5.42 -9.65 7.44
CA LYS A 213 -5.06 -8.98 8.69
C LYS A 213 -3.91 -8.00 8.40
N LEU A 214 -4.10 -6.75 8.85
CA LEU A 214 -3.07 -5.72 8.89
C LEU A 214 -2.77 -5.44 10.35
N LYS A 215 -1.55 -5.74 10.80
CA LYS A 215 -1.08 -5.45 12.15
C LYS A 215 -0.02 -4.35 12.07
N VAL A 216 -0.33 -3.22 12.67
CA VAL A 216 0.60 -2.09 12.81
C VAL A 216 1.38 -2.29 14.10
N HIS A 217 2.70 -2.20 14.05
CA HIS A 217 3.56 -2.35 15.21
C HIS A 217 3.89 -0.99 15.83
N THR A 218 4.39 -0.99 17.06
CA THR A 218 4.79 0.23 17.77
C THR A 218 5.82 1.02 16.97
N PRO A 219 5.64 2.35 16.86
CA PRO A 219 6.59 3.21 16.18
C PRO A 219 7.97 3.20 16.86
N VAL A 220 9.01 3.28 16.05
CA VAL A 220 10.39 3.54 16.50
C VAL A 220 10.89 4.83 15.86
N ASP A 221 11.80 5.54 16.52
CA ASP A 221 12.40 6.74 15.96
C ASP A 221 13.33 6.38 14.78
N CYS A 222 13.46 7.32 13.82
CA CYS A 222 14.48 7.18 12.80
C CYS A 222 15.86 7.20 13.47
N PRO A 223 16.72 6.22 13.17
CA PRO A 223 18.06 6.17 13.77
C PRO A 223 18.91 7.32 13.26
N SER A 224 19.61 8.01 14.19
CA SER A 224 20.69 8.93 13.85
C SER A 224 21.95 8.16 13.42
N ASP A 225 22.21 7.04 14.10
CA ASP A 225 23.37 6.17 13.90
C ASP A 225 22.89 4.72 13.70
N ASN A 226 23.70 3.91 13.01
CA ASN A 226 23.43 2.49 12.79
C ASN A 226 22.03 2.17 12.21
N ALA A 227 21.63 2.90 11.17
CA ALA A 227 20.35 2.70 10.50
C ALA A 227 20.12 1.23 10.09
N LEU A 228 21.18 0.50 9.74
CA LEU A 228 21.08 -0.88 9.26
C LEU A 228 20.43 -1.80 10.31
N ALA A 229 20.91 -1.76 11.56
CA ALA A 229 20.36 -2.60 12.62
C ALA A 229 18.87 -2.34 12.87
N THR A 230 18.46 -1.08 12.83
CA THR A 230 17.03 -0.71 12.96
C THR A 230 16.22 -1.26 11.78
N LEU A 231 16.72 -1.13 10.54
CA LEU A 231 16.01 -1.61 9.36
C LEU A 231 15.88 -3.15 9.34
N GLU A 232 16.92 -3.87 9.77
CA GLU A 232 16.88 -5.33 9.95
C GLU A 232 15.89 -5.74 11.06
N HIS A 233 15.84 -4.96 12.14
CA HIS A 233 14.87 -5.18 13.20
C HIS A 233 13.41 -5.04 12.70
N LEU A 234 13.12 -4.05 11.85
CA LEU A 234 11.80 -3.90 11.22
C LEU A 234 11.43 -5.13 10.36
N GLU A 235 12.38 -5.66 9.58
CA GLU A 235 12.18 -6.88 8.79
C GLU A 235 11.89 -8.09 9.70
N LYS A 236 12.66 -8.29 10.76
CA LYS A 236 12.45 -9.36 11.74
C LYS A 236 11.08 -9.25 12.41
N THR A 237 10.69 -8.04 12.80
CA THR A 237 9.39 -7.77 13.43
C THR A 237 8.22 -8.14 12.51
N ILE A 238 8.30 -7.76 11.24
CA ILE A 238 7.28 -8.11 10.24
C ILE A 238 7.22 -9.61 10.02
N ASN A 239 8.39 -10.24 9.83
CA ASN A 239 8.48 -11.67 9.51
C ASN A 239 8.02 -12.56 10.67
N ALA A 240 8.24 -12.15 11.92
CA ALA A 240 7.81 -12.88 13.11
C ALA A 240 6.27 -13.01 13.24
N ASP A 241 5.53 -12.05 12.67
CA ASP A 241 4.07 -12.02 12.73
C ASP A 241 3.38 -12.53 11.43
N ILE A 242 4.16 -12.99 10.46
CA ILE A 242 3.59 -13.61 9.26
C ILE A 242 3.07 -15.00 9.58
N VAL A 243 1.77 -15.21 9.29
CA VAL A 243 1.10 -16.50 9.45
C VAL A 243 1.12 -17.26 8.13
N SER A 244 1.58 -18.50 8.15
CA SER A 244 1.63 -19.41 7.02
C SER A 244 0.26 -20.02 6.65
#